data_adaf5798e94032be0e56a8da4528f921
#
_entry.id   adaf5798e94032be0e56a8da4528f921
#
_cell.length_a   1.000
_cell.length_b   1.000
_cell.length_c   1.000
_cell.angle_alpha   90.00
_cell.angle_beta   90.00
_cell.angle_gamma   90.00
#
_symmetry.space_group_name_H-M   'P 1'
#
loop_
_entity.id
_entity.type
_entity.pdbx_description
1 polymer ?
#
loop_
_entity_poly.entity_id
_entity_poly.type
_entity_poly.pdbx_seq_one_letter_code
_entity_poly.pdbx_strand_id
1 'polypeptide(L)'
;MKNYKIKLLIILGLLLSFSCEDYLDQAPESVLDEEEVFSTFKNTQGFVEEMYALVVSYETQSHTFQDYLLGDDGHVIRPSKASGKIDAGDFFGVISYAFTYLSNHGNVDYGTSSGGREADVTNDNAFNRQRPGLWDASMYGIRKANLVIQNIDLMVNATQAERDVILGQAYFFRAFFHNEVMKFWGRFPYITEVFVGEVTVPRPATYKEVALLANEDYKRAAELLPLDWDNEPYGQRTLGDNKNRLTKSIAYAFQGKNLLLAASPLMRANNGALGSTYDYDTELCDMAVDAFAEVLKSGKYQLEPWEDYDEVFWKSPTPSAWPGGTEFIFAATGGNSSTNRRFMAAGVSRNAYHNEASENISPTHNYIHYNFGMANGLSTEHPNSGYNPNKAFENRDPRFYRWHILDGEIVDPGESGADVNKTAKLWYEGVTSKGKHRARPGNDADKNLSTTGYMQTKFYPRNDIGYNSLTNPILDGFTAKRLHMRLTDVYLMYAEALHASKGATVAPASYSLTSEAAINLFRNRAGIPNVDPSIVADNNKFMDELRRERAVELSYEGHRWVDIRRWGVAHLEKYRQKTQLNFPENHRTVGGYVPEEIIMRVCEYPKHYWLPFETKQTQIYEGFPQNPGW
;
A
#
# COMPACT_ATOMS: atom_id res chain seq x y z
N MET A 1 -38.26 73.85 11.52
CA MET A 1 -38.10 72.41 11.82
C MET A 1 -37.55 71.54 10.70
N LYS A 2 -37.62 71.93 9.44
CA LYS A 2 -37.14 71.11 8.28
C LYS A 2 -35.58 71.09 8.18
N ASN A 3 -34.89 72.15 8.53
CA ASN A 3 -33.43 72.26 8.37
C ASN A 3 -32.62 71.58 9.48
N TYR A 4 -33.22 71.22 10.59
CA TYR A 4 -32.56 70.49 11.68
C TYR A 4 -32.41 68.98 11.38
N LYS A 5 -33.41 68.43 10.67
CA LYS A 5 -33.39 67.02 10.30
C LYS A 5 -32.33 66.71 9.23
N ILE A 6 -32.09 67.67 8.31
CA ILE A 6 -31.06 67.53 7.28
C ILE A 6 -29.64 67.66 7.85
N LYS A 7 -29.43 68.57 8.82
CA LYS A 7 -28.15 68.71 9.52
C LYS A 7 -27.83 67.47 10.39
N LEU A 8 -28.86 66.86 11.03
CA LEU A 8 -28.69 65.63 11.81
C LEU A 8 -28.35 64.41 10.91
N LEU A 9 -28.94 64.35 9.70
CA LEU A 9 -28.63 63.29 8.72
C LEU A 9 -27.23 63.43 8.15
N ILE A 10 -26.74 64.65 7.94
CA ILE A 10 -25.38 64.89 7.45
C ILE A 10 -24.33 64.54 8.53
N ILE A 11 -24.60 64.88 9.79
CA ILE A 11 -23.74 64.52 10.91
C ILE A 11 -23.74 62.99 11.17
N LEU A 12 -24.85 62.32 11.01
CA LEU A 12 -24.95 60.87 11.14
C LEU A 12 -24.24 60.15 9.97
N GLY A 13 -24.27 60.74 8.73
CA GLY A 13 -23.52 60.25 7.56
C GLY A 13 -22.03 60.41 7.69
N LEU A 14 -21.56 61.52 8.32
CA LEU A 14 -20.15 61.74 8.62
C LEU A 14 -19.60 60.88 9.76
N LEU A 15 -20.44 60.45 10.70
CA LEU A 15 -20.03 59.52 11.77
C LEU A 15 -19.94 58.07 11.29
N LEU A 16 -20.56 57.71 10.17
CA LEU A 16 -20.49 56.38 9.57
C LEU A 16 -19.30 56.18 8.62
N SER A 17 -18.53 57.28 8.32
CA SER A 17 -17.34 57.19 7.47
C SER A 17 -16.02 57.06 8.23
N PHE A 18 -16.04 56.95 9.56
CA PHE A 18 -14.85 56.68 10.38
C PHE A 18 -14.83 55.30 11.00
N SER A 19 -15.35 54.30 10.30
CA SER A 19 -15.27 52.91 10.77
C SER A 19 -14.67 52.07 9.67
N CYS A 20 -13.56 51.42 9.98
CA CYS A 20 -12.96 50.32 9.25
C CYS A 20 -11.76 50.58 8.34
N GLU A 21 -10.78 51.39 8.73
CA GLU A 21 -9.41 51.22 8.21
C GLU A 21 -8.63 50.19 9.07
N ASP A 22 -8.78 50.20 10.38
CA ASP A 22 -8.09 49.25 11.28
C ASP A 22 -8.60 47.81 11.24
N TYR A 23 -9.78 47.55 10.63
CA TYR A 23 -10.32 46.19 10.52
C TYR A 23 -9.82 45.44 9.27
N LEU A 24 -9.29 46.16 8.29
CA LEU A 24 -8.71 45.57 7.07
C LEU A 24 -7.21 45.30 7.19
N ASP A 25 -6.55 45.92 8.18
CA ASP A 25 -5.12 45.74 8.48
C ASP A 25 -4.84 44.68 9.57
N GLN A 26 -5.86 44.04 10.12
CA GLN A 26 -5.60 42.85 10.91
C GLN A 26 -5.22 41.72 9.95
N ALA A 27 -3.91 41.50 9.79
CA ALA A 27 -3.42 40.22 9.32
C ALA A 27 -4.13 39.13 10.13
N PRO A 28 -4.66 38.05 9.51
CA PRO A 28 -5.30 36.99 10.25
C PRO A 28 -4.34 36.51 11.34
N GLU A 29 -4.72 36.64 12.61
CA GLU A 29 -3.91 36.29 13.80
C GLU A 29 -3.47 34.82 13.85
N SER A 30 -3.57 34.07 12.76
CA SER A 30 -3.25 32.64 12.67
C SER A 30 -2.26 32.24 11.56
N VAL A 31 -1.63 33.18 10.87
CA VAL A 31 -0.53 32.85 9.94
C VAL A 31 0.78 32.98 10.71
N LEU A 32 1.23 31.85 11.29
CA LEU A 32 2.61 31.72 11.74
C LEU A 32 3.51 32.03 10.54
N ASP A 33 4.41 33.00 10.66
CA ASP A 33 5.42 33.25 9.63
C ASP A 33 6.47 32.12 9.60
N GLU A 34 7.28 32.06 8.55
CA GLU A 34 8.30 31.01 8.42
C GLU A 34 9.31 31.04 9.58
N GLU A 35 9.66 32.22 10.08
CA GLU A 35 10.57 32.35 11.21
C GLU A 35 9.98 31.76 12.48
N GLU A 36 8.70 31.96 12.75
CA GLU A 36 8.02 31.39 13.90
C GLU A 36 7.87 29.87 13.79
N VAL A 37 7.47 29.36 12.62
CA VAL A 37 7.33 27.91 12.36
C VAL A 37 8.65 27.17 12.56
N PHE A 38 9.76 27.71 12.10
CA PHE A 38 11.07 27.06 12.14
C PHE A 38 11.94 27.47 13.34
N SER A 39 11.47 28.30 14.28
CA SER A 39 12.28 28.82 15.39
C SER A 39 12.61 27.80 16.48
N THR A 40 11.77 26.78 16.69
CA THR A 40 11.90 25.80 17.79
C THR A 40 11.67 24.37 17.29
N PHE A 41 12.27 23.40 17.97
CA PHE A 41 12.01 21.97 17.70
C PHE A 41 10.52 21.63 17.70
N LYS A 42 9.76 22.12 18.68
CA LYS A 42 8.32 21.82 18.81
C LYS A 42 7.53 22.28 17.58
N ASN A 43 7.75 23.51 17.13
CA ASN A 43 7.02 24.09 16.01
C ASN A 43 7.42 23.39 14.70
N THR A 44 8.73 23.21 14.48
CA THR A 44 9.25 22.53 13.28
C THR A 44 8.82 21.05 13.24
N GLN A 45 8.83 20.34 14.38
CA GLN A 45 8.31 18.97 14.44
C GLN A 45 6.81 18.94 14.12
N GLY A 46 6.01 19.90 14.60
CA GLY A 46 4.61 20.05 14.22
C GLY A 46 4.42 20.21 12.70
N PHE A 47 5.29 20.99 12.05
CA PHE A 47 5.29 21.11 10.59
C PHE A 47 5.66 19.80 9.89
N VAL A 48 6.60 19.03 10.44
CA VAL A 48 7.01 17.71 9.94
C VAL A 48 5.90 16.66 10.11
N GLU A 49 5.11 16.73 11.20
CA GLU A 49 4.00 15.77 11.45
C GLU A 49 3.02 15.69 10.28
N GLU A 50 2.82 16.79 9.57
CA GLU A 50 1.93 16.79 8.41
C GLU A 50 2.44 15.86 7.30
N MET A 51 3.76 15.67 7.16
CA MET A 51 4.31 14.72 6.18
C MET A 51 3.98 13.26 6.53
N TYR A 52 3.90 12.90 7.82
CA TYR A 52 3.37 11.59 8.22
C TYR A 52 1.90 11.42 7.83
N ALA A 53 1.10 12.49 7.96
CA ALA A 53 -0.31 12.47 7.58
C ALA A 53 -0.53 12.36 6.06
N LEU A 54 0.45 12.78 5.24
CA LEU A 54 0.43 12.66 3.79
C LEU A 54 0.79 11.25 3.29
N VAL A 55 1.33 10.38 4.15
CA VAL A 55 1.55 8.97 3.77
C VAL A 55 0.21 8.31 3.50
N VAL A 56 -0.02 7.89 2.26
CA VAL A 56 -1.31 7.38 1.82
C VAL A 56 -1.65 6.06 2.52
N SER A 57 -2.78 6.03 3.20
CA SER A 57 -3.34 4.83 3.78
C SER A 57 -4.23 4.13 2.75
N TYR A 58 -3.83 2.95 2.33
CA TYR A 58 -4.57 2.20 1.31
C TYR A 58 -5.86 1.58 1.85
N GLU A 59 -5.94 1.34 3.15
CA GLU A 59 -7.12 0.78 3.83
C GLU A 59 -8.19 1.83 4.17
N THR A 60 -7.85 3.11 4.23
CA THR A 60 -8.78 4.17 4.64
C THR A 60 -9.45 4.87 3.47
N GLN A 61 -9.11 4.51 2.26
CA GLN A 61 -9.71 5.09 1.06
C GLN A 61 -11.16 4.65 0.92
N SER A 62 -12.06 5.64 0.89
CA SER A 62 -13.50 5.51 1.00
C SER A 62 -14.12 4.56 -0.04
N HIS A 63 -15.35 4.21 0.14
CA HIS A 63 -16.30 3.47 -0.71
C HIS A 63 -15.75 2.39 -1.67
N THR A 64 -14.42 2.33 -1.88
CA THR A 64 -13.73 1.43 -2.79
C THR A 64 -12.50 0.84 -2.15
N PHE A 65 -12.70 0.11 -1.06
CA PHE A 65 -11.66 -0.65 -0.34
C PHE A 65 -10.89 -1.64 -1.23
N GLN A 66 -11.13 -1.60 -2.50
CA GLN A 66 -10.74 -2.54 -3.52
C GLN A 66 -9.54 -2.09 -4.34
N ASP A 67 -9.20 -0.80 -4.26
CA ASP A 67 -8.19 -0.21 -5.13
C ASP A 67 -6.75 -0.59 -4.76
N TYR A 68 -6.55 -1.36 -3.69
CA TYR A 68 -5.23 -1.85 -3.33
C TYR A 68 -4.87 -3.20 -3.98
N LEU A 69 -5.85 -3.96 -4.50
CA LEU A 69 -5.61 -5.19 -5.25
C LEU A 69 -5.71 -4.93 -6.76
N LEU A 70 -4.66 -4.32 -7.31
CA LEU A 70 -4.59 -3.90 -8.71
C LEU A 70 -3.95 -4.98 -9.61
N GLY A 71 -3.46 -6.05 -9.03
CA GLY A 71 -2.79 -7.16 -9.71
C GLY A 71 -3.77 -8.24 -10.21
N ASP A 72 -3.23 -9.42 -10.39
CA ASP A 72 -3.94 -10.66 -10.69
C ASP A 72 -4.51 -11.33 -9.43
N ASP A 73 -4.22 -10.79 -8.25
CA ASP A 73 -4.50 -11.35 -6.92
C ASP A 73 -5.94 -11.17 -6.45
N GLY A 74 -6.69 -10.23 -7.04
CA GLY A 74 -8.08 -9.99 -6.65
C GLY A 74 -8.99 -9.63 -7.83
N HIS A 75 -10.29 -9.91 -7.66
CA HIS A 75 -11.34 -9.53 -8.61
C HIS A 75 -12.51 -8.86 -7.91
N VAL A 76 -13.05 -7.83 -8.57
CA VAL A 76 -14.21 -7.07 -8.16
C VAL A 76 -15.19 -7.02 -9.32
N ILE A 77 -16.47 -7.24 -9.05
CA ILE A 77 -17.50 -7.35 -10.09
C ILE A 77 -17.79 -6.04 -10.84
N ARG A 78 -17.29 -4.90 -10.37
CA ARG A 78 -17.62 -3.58 -10.93
C ARG A 78 -16.56 -3.03 -11.88
N PRO A 79 -16.84 -3.00 -13.21
CA PRO A 79 -15.89 -2.45 -14.19
C PRO A 79 -15.66 -0.93 -14.06
N SER A 80 -16.57 -0.20 -13.42
CA SER A 80 -16.45 1.25 -13.21
C SER A 80 -15.42 1.67 -12.16
N LYS A 81 -14.93 0.73 -11.34
CA LYS A 81 -13.94 0.98 -10.30
C LYS A 81 -12.52 0.99 -10.84
N ALA A 82 -11.55 1.49 -10.06
CA ALA A 82 -10.15 1.57 -10.50
C ALA A 82 -9.60 0.21 -10.93
N SER A 83 -9.86 -0.86 -10.17
CA SER A 83 -9.45 -2.22 -10.55
C SER A 83 -10.05 -2.68 -11.89
N GLY A 84 -11.33 -2.41 -12.13
CA GLY A 84 -12.00 -2.72 -13.40
C GLY A 84 -11.46 -1.89 -14.58
N LYS A 85 -11.16 -0.61 -14.35
CA LYS A 85 -10.50 0.25 -15.35
C LYS A 85 -9.09 -0.25 -15.69
N ILE A 86 -8.34 -0.68 -14.69
CA ILE A 86 -7.03 -1.30 -14.89
C ILE A 86 -7.15 -2.61 -15.69
N ASP A 87 -8.13 -3.43 -15.38
CA ASP A 87 -8.39 -4.68 -16.11
C ASP A 87 -8.73 -4.41 -17.59
N ALA A 88 -9.42 -3.31 -17.85
CA ALA A 88 -9.75 -2.85 -19.22
C ALA A 88 -8.60 -2.09 -19.94
N GLY A 89 -7.49 -1.79 -19.26
CA GLY A 89 -6.40 -0.97 -19.81
C GLY A 89 -6.71 0.53 -19.88
N ASP A 90 -7.78 0.99 -19.22
CA ASP A 90 -8.18 2.40 -19.17
C ASP A 90 -7.46 3.15 -18.04
N PHE A 91 -6.15 3.40 -18.20
CA PHE A 91 -5.34 4.05 -17.17
C PHE A 91 -5.60 5.56 -17.05
N PHE A 92 -6.02 6.23 -18.12
CA PHE A 92 -6.52 7.60 -18.00
C PHE A 92 -7.80 7.64 -17.15
N GLY A 93 -8.69 6.67 -17.31
CA GLY A 93 -9.86 6.51 -16.46
C GLY A 93 -9.49 6.23 -14.99
N VAL A 94 -8.36 5.58 -14.70
CA VAL A 94 -7.87 5.38 -13.33
C VAL A 94 -7.45 6.72 -12.71
N ILE A 95 -6.53 7.44 -13.34
CA ILE A 95 -6.00 8.70 -12.78
C ILE A 95 -7.05 9.82 -12.72
N SER A 96 -8.12 9.72 -13.52
CA SER A 96 -9.26 10.64 -13.49
C SER A 96 -10.35 10.21 -12.51
N TYR A 97 -10.24 9.03 -11.89
CA TYR A 97 -11.27 8.50 -11.00
C TYR A 97 -11.07 9.00 -9.58
N ALA A 98 -11.96 9.87 -9.12
CA ALA A 98 -11.85 10.59 -7.84
C ALA A 98 -11.83 9.69 -6.59
N PHE A 99 -12.15 8.40 -6.72
CA PHE A 99 -12.24 7.47 -5.59
C PHE A 99 -11.08 6.47 -5.54
N THR A 100 -9.95 6.78 -6.12
CA THR A 100 -8.73 5.97 -6.00
C THR A 100 -7.56 6.80 -5.49
N TYR A 101 -6.69 6.18 -4.71
CA TYR A 101 -5.45 6.81 -4.29
C TYR A 101 -4.49 7.13 -5.45
N LEU A 102 -4.74 6.57 -6.63
CA LEU A 102 -3.98 6.86 -7.86
C LEU A 102 -4.52 8.07 -8.63
N SER A 103 -5.56 8.74 -8.13
CA SER A 103 -6.11 9.92 -8.77
C SER A 103 -5.11 11.08 -8.77
N ASN A 104 -5.06 11.79 -9.91
CA ASN A 104 -4.34 13.07 -10.06
C ASN A 104 -5.23 14.28 -9.73
N HIS A 105 -6.50 14.05 -9.45
CA HIS A 105 -7.40 15.11 -9.01
C HIS A 105 -7.35 15.15 -7.48
N GLY A 106 -7.02 16.29 -6.90
CA GLY A 106 -6.90 16.49 -5.45
C GLY A 106 -8.16 16.23 -4.63
N ASN A 107 -9.13 15.56 -5.22
CA ASN A 107 -10.47 15.37 -4.70
C ASN A 107 -10.81 13.91 -4.55
N VAL A 108 -10.16 13.25 -3.62
CA VAL A 108 -10.63 11.94 -3.20
C VAL A 108 -11.73 12.16 -2.16
N ASP A 109 -12.99 11.95 -2.54
CA ASP A 109 -14.11 11.99 -1.59
C ASP A 109 -14.00 10.82 -0.63
N TYR A 110 -13.69 11.12 0.61
CA TYR A 110 -13.54 10.14 1.70
C TYR A 110 -14.83 9.93 2.50
N GLY A 111 -15.96 10.03 1.81
CA GLY A 111 -17.22 9.55 2.36
C GLY A 111 -17.68 10.34 3.59
N THR A 112 -18.13 11.51 3.35
CA THR A 112 -19.33 11.97 4.06
C THR A 112 -20.52 11.27 3.40
N SER A 113 -21.43 10.74 4.18
CA SER A 113 -22.64 10.02 3.75
C SER A 113 -23.64 10.86 2.91
N SER A 114 -23.21 11.96 2.37
CA SER A 114 -23.98 12.89 1.55
C SER A 114 -23.21 13.23 0.29
N GLY A 115 -23.42 12.43 -0.74
CA GLY A 115 -23.22 12.69 -2.17
C GLY A 115 -21.98 13.50 -2.53
N GLY A 116 -21.10 12.88 -3.32
CA GLY A 116 -19.89 13.41 -3.90
C GLY A 116 -19.81 14.93 -3.95
N ARG A 117 -19.06 15.51 -3.05
CA ARG A 117 -18.57 16.86 -3.21
C ARG A 117 -17.11 16.76 -3.58
N GLU A 118 -16.80 17.29 -4.73
CA GLU A 118 -15.43 17.67 -5.06
C GLU A 118 -14.84 18.38 -3.84
N ALA A 119 -13.77 17.83 -3.28
CA ALA A 119 -13.04 18.53 -2.24
C ALA A 119 -12.44 19.77 -2.93
N ASP A 120 -12.98 20.91 -2.62
CA ASP A 120 -12.45 22.17 -3.11
C ASP A 120 -11.07 22.36 -2.49
N VAL A 121 -10.02 22.26 -3.30
CA VAL A 121 -8.63 22.50 -2.88
C VAL A 121 -8.42 23.93 -2.37
N THR A 122 -9.37 24.82 -2.64
CA THR A 122 -9.37 26.20 -2.14
C THR A 122 -9.97 26.30 -0.74
N ASN A 123 -10.61 25.23 -0.25
CA ASN A 123 -11.19 25.22 1.08
C ASN A 123 -10.11 24.87 2.11
N ASP A 124 -9.74 25.82 2.94
CA ASP A 124 -8.75 25.71 4.03
C ASP A 124 -9.12 24.71 5.15
N ASN A 125 -10.11 23.87 4.89
CA ASN A 125 -10.47 22.82 5.82
C ASN A 125 -9.35 21.79 5.89
N ALA A 126 -8.60 21.76 6.99
CA ALA A 126 -7.51 20.82 7.26
C ALA A 126 -7.91 19.36 7.06
N PHE A 127 -9.19 19.05 7.18
CA PHE A 127 -9.77 17.72 6.93
C PHE A 127 -9.65 17.29 5.46
N ASN A 128 -9.80 18.22 4.51
CA ASN A 128 -9.70 17.91 3.09
C ASN A 128 -8.23 17.77 2.63
N ARG A 129 -7.29 18.42 3.32
CA ARG A 129 -5.85 18.25 3.07
C ARG A 129 -5.29 16.90 3.56
N GLN A 130 -5.97 16.25 4.49
CA GLN A 130 -5.50 15.00 5.10
C GLN A 130 -5.63 13.77 4.19
N ARG A 131 -6.25 13.88 3.01
CA ARG A 131 -6.55 12.73 2.16
C ARG A 131 -6.43 12.99 0.65
N PRO A 132 -5.38 13.67 0.20
CA PRO A 132 -5.14 13.84 -1.22
C PRO A 132 -4.83 12.50 -1.88
N GLY A 133 -5.01 12.40 -3.20
CA GLY A 133 -4.47 11.30 -3.98
C GLY A 133 -2.94 11.23 -3.85
N LEU A 134 -2.37 10.10 -4.23
CA LEU A 134 -0.93 9.85 -4.08
C LEU A 134 -0.06 10.92 -4.77
N TRP A 135 -0.51 11.39 -5.94
CA TRP A 135 0.20 12.44 -6.68
C TRP A 135 0.26 13.74 -5.88
N ASP A 136 -0.88 14.28 -5.48
CA ASP A 136 -0.95 15.56 -4.77
C ASP A 136 -0.29 15.50 -3.40
N ALA A 137 -0.51 14.39 -2.67
CA ALA A 137 0.16 14.14 -1.39
C ALA A 137 1.67 14.16 -1.54
N SER A 138 2.19 13.52 -2.60
CA SER A 138 3.62 13.45 -2.84
C SER A 138 4.19 14.81 -3.25
N MET A 139 3.53 15.55 -4.14
CA MET A 139 4.00 16.90 -4.53
C MET A 139 4.04 17.84 -3.34
N TYR A 140 3.00 17.84 -2.51
CA TYR A 140 2.95 18.65 -1.30
C TYR A 140 3.99 18.21 -0.27
N GLY A 141 4.17 16.90 -0.07
CA GLY A 141 5.19 16.35 0.82
C GLY A 141 6.61 16.67 0.41
N ILE A 142 6.94 16.61 -0.90
CA ILE A 142 8.24 17.01 -1.44
C ILE A 142 8.50 18.50 -1.16
N ARG A 143 7.50 19.36 -1.40
CA ARG A 143 7.63 20.80 -1.10
C ARG A 143 7.88 21.03 0.39
N LYS A 144 7.12 20.36 1.28
CA LYS A 144 7.32 20.50 2.73
C LYS A 144 8.70 20.03 3.17
N ALA A 145 9.18 18.90 2.65
CA ALA A 145 10.52 18.43 2.95
C ALA A 145 11.61 19.42 2.52
N ASN A 146 11.47 20.01 1.32
CA ASN A 146 12.39 21.03 0.85
C ASN A 146 12.34 22.30 1.72
N LEU A 147 11.15 22.74 2.16
CA LEU A 147 11.01 23.87 3.09
C LEU A 147 11.74 23.62 4.42
N VAL A 148 11.61 22.42 4.99
CA VAL A 148 12.34 22.05 6.22
C VAL A 148 13.85 22.11 6.00
N ILE A 149 14.33 21.52 4.90
CA ILE A 149 15.77 21.48 4.59
C ILE A 149 16.33 22.90 4.38
N GLN A 150 15.58 23.74 3.67
CA GLN A 150 15.97 25.13 3.38
C GLN A 150 16.02 25.98 4.64
N ASN A 151 15.11 25.78 5.59
CA ASN A 151 14.91 26.65 6.76
C ASN A 151 15.49 26.09 8.06
N ILE A 152 16.28 25.01 8.03
CA ILE A 152 16.81 24.36 9.23
C ILE A 152 17.63 25.30 10.11
N ASP A 153 18.35 26.25 9.53
CA ASP A 153 19.20 27.22 10.24
C ASP A 153 18.38 28.22 11.07
N LEU A 154 17.08 28.37 10.78
CA LEU A 154 16.16 29.19 11.58
C LEU A 154 15.85 28.56 12.95
N MET A 155 16.20 27.29 13.17
CA MET A 155 16.02 26.60 14.46
C MET A 155 17.08 27.02 15.50
N VAL A 156 17.19 28.32 15.74
CA VAL A 156 18.23 28.90 16.62
C VAL A 156 18.09 28.45 18.08
N ASN A 157 16.88 28.08 18.51
CA ASN A 157 16.58 27.63 19.88
C ASN A 157 16.58 26.10 20.03
N ALA A 158 17.07 25.35 19.03
CA ALA A 158 17.14 23.91 19.06
C ALA A 158 18.58 23.41 19.25
N THR A 159 18.72 22.25 19.89
CA THR A 159 19.98 21.52 19.96
C THR A 159 20.38 20.95 18.60
N GLN A 160 21.64 20.57 18.42
CA GLN A 160 22.08 19.92 17.17
C GLN A 160 21.34 18.61 16.93
N ALA A 161 21.14 17.78 17.98
CA ALA A 161 20.39 16.52 17.86
C ALA A 161 18.92 16.74 17.43
N GLU A 162 18.29 17.83 17.88
CA GLU A 162 16.93 18.19 17.45
C GLU A 162 16.92 18.66 15.98
N ARG A 163 17.93 19.41 15.54
CA ARG A 163 18.08 19.77 14.12
C ARG A 163 18.35 18.54 13.25
N ASP A 164 19.23 17.65 13.71
CA ASP A 164 19.59 16.43 12.98
C ASP A 164 18.37 15.53 12.76
N VAL A 165 17.56 15.29 13.79
CA VAL A 165 16.37 14.42 13.63
C VAL A 165 15.28 15.07 12.75
N ILE A 166 15.15 16.40 12.75
CA ILE A 166 14.26 17.11 11.83
C ILE A 166 14.74 16.96 10.38
N LEU A 167 16.04 17.20 10.12
CA LEU A 167 16.64 16.99 8.79
C LEU A 167 16.52 15.54 8.33
N GLY A 168 16.78 14.58 9.22
CA GLY A 168 16.66 13.16 8.91
C GLY A 168 15.25 12.79 8.44
N GLN A 169 14.22 13.32 9.11
CA GLN A 169 12.82 13.14 8.68
C GLN A 169 12.56 13.80 7.32
N ALA A 170 13.05 15.01 7.09
CA ALA A 170 12.85 15.72 5.84
C ALA A 170 13.52 15.02 4.65
N TYR A 171 14.77 14.56 4.78
CA TYR A 171 15.44 13.77 3.74
C TYR A 171 14.69 12.46 3.45
N PHE A 172 14.27 11.74 4.49
CA PHE A 172 13.47 10.53 4.31
C PHE A 172 12.19 10.81 3.51
N PHE A 173 11.40 11.79 3.92
CA PHE A 173 10.13 12.09 3.25
C PHE A 173 10.32 12.61 1.83
N ARG A 174 11.36 13.38 1.54
CA ARG A 174 11.67 13.79 0.17
C ARG A 174 11.90 12.58 -0.73
N ALA A 175 12.75 11.66 -0.32
CA ALA A 175 13.00 10.42 -1.06
C ALA A 175 11.75 9.54 -1.14
N PHE A 176 11.02 9.38 -0.04
CA PHE A 176 9.81 8.56 0.04
C PHE A 176 8.74 9.02 -0.95
N PHE A 177 8.40 10.30 -0.97
CA PHE A 177 7.36 10.82 -1.85
C PHE A 177 7.75 10.76 -3.33
N HIS A 178 9.02 10.98 -3.68
CA HIS A 178 9.49 10.72 -5.05
C HIS A 178 9.33 9.26 -5.44
N ASN A 179 9.69 8.33 -4.56
CA ASN A 179 9.58 6.90 -4.83
C ASN A 179 8.11 6.45 -4.95
N GLU A 180 7.21 7.02 -4.15
CA GLU A 180 5.78 6.71 -4.25
C GLU A 180 5.22 7.11 -5.63
N VAL A 181 5.58 8.26 -6.17
CA VAL A 181 5.22 8.67 -7.54
C VAL A 181 5.89 7.74 -8.57
N MET A 182 7.18 7.50 -8.43
CA MET A 182 7.95 6.72 -9.41
C MET A 182 7.49 5.27 -9.52
N LYS A 183 6.95 4.68 -8.47
CA LYS A 183 6.38 3.31 -8.51
C LYS A 183 5.25 3.17 -9.53
N PHE A 184 4.49 4.22 -9.76
CA PHE A 184 3.31 4.19 -10.61
C PHE A 184 3.48 4.94 -11.93
N TRP A 185 4.18 6.08 -11.92
CA TRP A 185 4.37 6.93 -13.11
C TRP A 185 5.75 6.78 -13.77
N GLY A 186 6.65 6.00 -13.17
CA GLY A 186 8.00 5.81 -13.71
C GLY A 186 8.91 7.01 -13.46
N ARG A 187 9.77 7.33 -14.43
CA ARG A 187 10.76 8.41 -14.30
C ARG A 187 10.09 9.75 -14.00
N PHE A 188 10.48 10.36 -12.90
CA PHE A 188 10.00 11.67 -12.45
C PHE A 188 11.17 12.51 -11.96
N PRO A 189 11.21 13.84 -12.20
CA PRO A 189 12.30 14.69 -11.75
C PRO A 189 12.50 14.61 -10.24
N TYR A 190 13.77 14.59 -9.79
CA TYR A 190 14.07 14.68 -8.37
C TYR A 190 14.16 16.16 -7.95
N ILE A 191 13.16 16.62 -7.21
CA ILE A 191 12.97 18.03 -6.84
C ILE A 191 13.62 18.28 -5.48
N THR A 192 14.66 19.11 -5.46
CA THR A 192 15.45 19.40 -4.26
C THR A 192 15.33 20.84 -3.75
N GLU A 193 14.48 21.64 -4.39
CA GLU A 193 14.29 23.05 -4.05
C GLU A 193 12.80 23.42 -3.99
N VAL A 194 12.52 24.54 -3.37
CA VAL A 194 11.17 25.12 -3.29
C VAL A 194 10.95 26.01 -4.49
N PHE A 195 10.10 25.60 -5.40
CA PHE A 195 9.76 26.40 -6.58
C PHE A 195 8.85 27.57 -6.22
N VAL A 196 9.15 28.73 -6.81
CA VAL A 196 8.34 29.95 -6.74
C VAL A 196 7.98 30.34 -8.17
N GLY A 197 6.69 30.45 -8.46
CA GLY A 197 6.18 30.70 -9.81
C GLY A 197 6.20 29.45 -10.71
N GLU A 198 6.15 29.68 -12.02
CA GLU A 198 6.16 28.60 -13.02
C GLU A 198 7.60 28.15 -13.27
N VAL A 199 7.86 26.87 -13.03
CA VAL A 199 9.17 26.24 -13.26
C VAL A 199 9.00 25.01 -14.12
N THR A 200 9.84 24.87 -15.14
CA THR A 200 9.89 23.68 -15.98
C THR A 200 11.05 22.79 -15.55
N VAL A 201 10.77 21.55 -15.17
CA VAL A 201 11.79 20.58 -14.78
C VAL A 201 11.79 19.42 -15.77
N PRO A 202 12.89 19.19 -16.50
CA PRO A 202 12.94 18.13 -17.51
C PRO A 202 12.80 16.75 -16.86
N ARG A 203 12.19 15.85 -17.60
CA ARG A 203 12.08 14.46 -17.18
C ARG A 203 13.45 13.78 -17.27
N PRO A 204 13.92 13.04 -16.25
CA PRO A 204 15.23 12.40 -16.24
C PRO A 204 15.35 11.33 -17.35
N ALA A 205 16.57 11.07 -17.82
CA ALA A 205 16.83 10.12 -18.88
C ALA A 205 16.57 8.67 -18.42
N THR A 206 16.89 8.34 -17.17
CA THR A 206 16.74 6.99 -16.64
C THR A 206 16.07 6.98 -15.27
N TYR A 207 15.46 5.83 -14.91
CA TYR A 207 14.95 5.59 -13.56
C TYR A 207 16.11 5.52 -12.54
N LYS A 208 17.24 4.90 -12.92
CA LYS A 208 18.43 4.73 -12.08
C LYS A 208 18.97 6.08 -11.58
N GLU A 209 19.04 7.08 -12.43
CA GLU A 209 19.52 8.43 -12.05
C GLU A 209 18.74 8.98 -10.86
N VAL A 210 17.43 8.94 -10.92
CA VAL A 210 16.56 9.47 -9.86
C VAL A 210 16.62 8.62 -8.61
N ALA A 211 16.66 7.30 -8.77
CA ALA A 211 16.78 6.37 -7.64
C ALA A 211 18.10 6.57 -6.88
N LEU A 212 19.19 6.93 -7.55
CA LEU A 212 20.46 7.24 -6.90
C LEU A 212 20.41 8.56 -6.13
N LEU A 213 19.70 9.58 -6.61
CA LEU A 213 19.46 10.80 -5.84
C LEU A 213 18.61 10.54 -4.59
N ALA A 214 17.56 9.72 -4.70
CA ALA A 214 16.78 9.28 -3.56
C ALA A 214 17.61 8.43 -2.58
N ASN A 215 18.53 7.61 -3.08
CA ASN A 215 19.45 6.82 -2.26
C ASN A 215 20.32 7.72 -1.36
N GLU A 216 20.84 8.84 -1.89
CA GLU A 216 21.63 9.78 -1.08
C GLU A 216 20.80 10.43 0.03
N ASP A 217 19.53 10.76 -0.23
CA ASP A 217 18.65 11.27 0.81
C ASP A 217 18.33 10.22 1.88
N TYR A 218 18.09 8.97 1.50
CA TYR A 218 17.91 7.88 2.50
C TYR A 218 19.16 7.64 3.32
N LYS A 219 20.36 7.73 2.74
CA LYS A 219 21.63 7.62 3.48
C LYS A 219 21.74 8.77 4.52
N ARG A 220 21.50 10.01 4.10
CA ARG A 220 21.48 11.15 5.02
C ARG A 220 20.43 10.99 6.12
N ALA A 221 19.26 10.50 5.78
CA ALA A 221 18.22 10.19 6.76
C ALA A 221 18.71 9.13 7.76
N ALA A 222 19.33 8.04 7.31
CA ALA A 222 19.88 7.00 8.18
C ALA A 222 21.02 7.48 9.08
N GLU A 223 21.83 8.46 8.63
CA GLU A 223 22.89 9.07 9.43
C GLU A 223 22.32 9.93 10.58
N LEU A 224 21.25 10.67 10.31
CA LEU A 224 20.68 11.69 11.19
C LEU A 224 19.56 11.17 12.12
N LEU A 225 18.87 10.11 11.72
CA LEU A 225 17.77 9.53 12.49
C LEU A 225 18.28 8.63 13.63
N PRO A 226 17.59 8.59 14.78
CA PRO A 226 17.92 7.70 15.87
C PRO A 226 17.58 6.24 15.53
N LEU A 227 18.21 5.32 16.26
CA LEU A 227 17.79 3.92 16.23
C LEU A 227 16.44 3.74 16.96
N ASP A 228 16.24 4.48 18.04
CA ASP A 228 15.02 4.47 18.84
C ASP A 228 14.76 5.85 19.45
N TRP A 229 13.57 6.41 19.20
CA TRP A 229 13.15 7.71 19.75
C TRP A 229 13.01 7.71 21.26
N ASP A 230 12.61 6.59 21.84
CA ASP A 230 12.41 6.49 23.29
C ASP A 230 13.72 6.62 24.08
N ASN A 231 14.87 6.44 23.43
CA ASN A 231 16.20 6.64 24.02
C ASN A 231 16.74 8.06 23.88
N GLU A 232 16.04 8.94 23.16
CA GLU A 232 16.49 10.29 22.87
C GLU A 232 15.76 11.35 23.73
N PRO A 233 16.43 12.43 24.16
CA PRO A 233 15.80 13.47 24.97
C PRO A 233 14.53 14.09 24.34
N TYR A 234 14.53 14.27 23.03
CA TYR A 234 13.38 14.81 22.30
C TYR A 234 12.22 13.81 22.18
N GLY A 235 12.51 12.52 22.24
CA GLY A 235 11.51 11.43 22.20
C GLY A 235 10.83 11.17 23.54
N GLN A 236 11.42 11.61 24.65
CA GLN A 236 10.84 11.41 26.00
C GLN A 236 9.49 12.12 26.18
N ARG A 237 9.19 13.16 25.40
CA ARG A 237 7.92 13.89 25.45
C ARG A 237 6.75 13.06 24.89
N THR A 238 7.05 12.05 24.08
CA THR A 238 6.10 11.15 23.41
C THR A 238 6.44 9.70 23.71
N LEU A 239 7.02 9.44 24.89
CA LEU A 239 7.40 8.09 25.32
C LEU A 239 6.22 7.14 25.27
N GLY A 240 6.38 6.01 24.57
CA GLY A 240 5.34 5.01 24.33
C GLY A 240 4.50 5.24 23.07
N ASP A 241 4.54 6.44 22.47
CA ASP A 241 3.81 6.77 21.24
C ASP A 241 4.74 6.89 20.00
N ASN A 242 6.02 6.47 20.16
CA ASN A 242 7.02 6.66 19.10
C ASN A 242 7.11 5.48 18.11
N LYS A 243 6.25 4.47 18.19
CA LYS A 243 6.34 3.23 17.38
C LYS A 243 6.45 3.48 15.86
N ASN A 244 5.74 4.47 15.33
CA ASN A 244 5.73 4.80 13.89
C ASN A 244 6.63 6.01 13.53
N ARG A 245 7.47 6.47 14.44
CA ARG A 245 8.45 7.52 14.18
C ARG A 245 9.56 7.02 13.27
N LEU A 246 10.01 7.86 12.35
CA LEU A 246 11.11 7.53 11.46
C LEU A 246 12.39 7.26 12.25
N THR A 247 13.01 6.13 11.95
CA THR A 247 14.25 5.66 12.57
C THR A 247 15.28 5.33 11.51
N LYS A 248 16.52 5.18 11.91
CA LYS A 248 17.62 4.70 11.06
C LYS A 248 17.24 3.41 10.32
N SER A 249 16.65 2.44 11.00
CA SER A 249 16.24 1.17 10.39
C SER A 249 15.16 1.36 9.33
N ILE A 250 14.20 2.28 9.53
CA ILE A 250 13.18 2.62 8.52
C ILE A 250 13.85 3.22 7.28
N ALA A 251 14.80 4.15 7.47
CA ALA A 251 15.52 4.76 6.35
C ALA A 251 16.27 3.71 5.52
N TYR A 252 17.00 2.78 6.15
CA TYR A 252 17.67 1.68 5.45
C TYR A 252 16.68 0.72 4.75
N ALA A 253 15.55 0.41 5.36
CA ALA A 253 14.54 -0.45 4.73
C ALA A 253 14.00 0.16 3.42
N PHE A 254 13.71 1.46 3.41
CA PHE A 254 13.23 2.15 2.20
C PHE A 254 14.36 2.45 1.22
N GLN A 255 15.59 2.66 1.68
CA GLN A 255 16.78 2.72 0.83
C GLN A 255 16.95 1.43 0.01
N GLY A 256 16.95 0.28 0.69
CA GLY A 256 17.04 -1.02 0.03
C GLY A 256 15.88 -1.26 -0.95
N LYS A 257 14.64 -0.89 -0.58
CA LYS A 257 13.47 -0.99 -1.45
C LYS A 257 13.59 -0.14 -2.71
N ASN A 258 14.06 1.11 -2.59
CA ASN A 258 14.33 2.00 -3.73
C ASN A 258 15.37 1.40 -4.68
N LEU A 259 16.48 0.91 -4.14
CA LEU A 259 17.59 0.33 -4.92
C LEU A 259 17.17 -0.96 -5.64
N LEU A 260 16.47 -1.88 -4.96
CA LEU A 260 15.96 -3.09 -5.59
C LEU A 260 14.93 -2.78 -6.69
N LEU A 261 14.07 -1.80 -6.46
CA LEU A 261 13.11 -1.38 -7.47
C LEU A 261 13.83 -0.87 -8.72
N ALA A 262 14.84 -0.01 -8.55
CA ALA A 262 15.66 0.52 -9.65
C ALA A 262 16.51 -0.58 -10.33
N ALA A 263 16.93 -1.60 -9.58
CA ALA A 263 17.68 -2.74 -10.12
C ALA A 263 16.83 -3.69 -10.96
N SER A 264 15.50 -3.65 -10.82
CA SER A 264 14.58 -4.64 -11.41
C SER A 264 14.53 -4.55 -12.94
N PRO A 265 14.18 -5.66 -13.64
CA PRO A 265 14.24 -5.76 -15.11
C PRO A 265 13.53 -4.66 -15.88
N LEU A 266 12.34 -4.22 -15.43
CA LEU A 266 11.61 -3.13 -16.09
C LEU A 266 12.39 -1.81 -16.09
N MET A 267 12.97 -1.44 -14.93
CA MET A 267 13.70 -0.17 -14.77
C MET A 267 15.01 -0.20 -15.55
N ARG A 268 15.66 -1.36 -15.59
CA ARG A 268 16.85 -1.57 -16.38
C ARG A 268 16.59 -1.46 -17.90
N ALA A 269 15.43 -1.94 -18.37
CA ALA A 269 15.02 -1.79 -19.76
C ALA A 269 14.79 -0.32 -20.17
N ASN A 270 14.56 0.56 -19.22
CA ASN A 270 14.38 2.01 -19.38
C ASN A 270 13.43 2.38 -20.55
N ASN A 271 12.29 1.69 -20.65
CA ASN A 271 11.28 1.82 -21.72
C ASN A 271 11.75 1.31 -23.10
N GLY A 272 12.95 0.75 -23.22
CA GLY A 272 13.40 -0.01 -24.39
C GLY A 272 12.80 -1.41 -24.43
N ALA A 273 13.34 -2.30 -25.25
CA ALA A 273 12.93 -3.70 -25.27
C ALA A 273 13.17 -4.36 -23.91
N LEU A 274 12.19 -5.11 -23.40
CA LEU A 274 12.40 -5.96 -22.22
C LEU A 274 13.42 -7.05 -22.57
N GLY A 275 14.47 -7.13 -21.75
CA GLY A 275 15.39 -8.25 -21.76
C GLY A 275 14.82 -9.47 -21.03
N SER A 276 15.69 -10.29 -20.47
CA SER A 276 15.29 -11.38 -19.58
C SER A 276 14.61 -10.82 -18.33
N THR A 277 13.55 -11.48 -17.87
CA THR A 277 12.88 -11.14 -16.60
C THR A 277 13.75 -11.42 -15.36
N TYR A 278 14.91 -12.02 -15.56
CA TYR A 278 15.94 -12.31 -14.55
C TYR A 278 17.13 -11.35 -14.63
N ASP A 279 17.07 -10.34 -15.50
CA ASP A 279 18.18 -9.42 -15.79
C ASP A 279 18.12 -8.19 -14.88
N TYR A 280 18.79 -8.27 -13.74
CA TYR A 280 18.87 -7.20 -12.74
C TYR A 280 20.17 -6.39 -12.87
N ASP A 281 20.15 -5.14 -12.41
CA ASP A 281 21.36 -4.36 -12.15
C ASP A 281 22.02 -4.86 -10.85
N THR A 282 23.07 -5.66 -10.99
CA THR A 282 23.72 -6.34 -9.86
C THR A 282 24.43 -5.38 -8.90
N GLU A 283 24.90 -4.22 -9.38
CA GLU A 283 25.48 -3.19 -8.54
C GLU A 283 24.43 -2.60 -7.57
N LEU A 284 23.26 -2.23 -8.11
CA LEU A 284 22.16 -1.74 -7.29
C LEU A 284 21.61 -2.82 -6.37
N CYS A 285 21.63 -4.09 -6.78
CA CYS A 285 21.26 -5.21 -5.93
C CYS A 285 22.23 -5.35 -4.73
N ASP A 286 23.55 -5.25 -4.94
CA ASP A 286 24.52 -5.29 -3.85
C ASP A 286 24.31 -4.13 -2.86
N MET A 287 24.09 -2.92 -3.36
CA MET A 287 23.75 -1.77 -2.51
C MET A 287 22.45 -2.00 -1.72
N ALA A 288 21.43 -2.61 -2.33
CA ALA A 288 20.17 -2.94 -1.66
C ALA A 288 20.38 -3.98 -0.54
N VAL A 289 21.19 -5.02 -0.80
CA VAL A 289 21.56 -6.03 0.18
C VAL A 289 22.22 -5.40 1.40
N ASP A 290 23.17 -4.49 1.20
CA ASP A 290 23.87 -3.79 2.29
C ASP A 290 22.90 -2.95 3.13
N ALA A 291 21.98 -2.23 2.50
CA ALA A 291 20.97 -1.45 3.20
C ALA A 291 20.02 -2.34 4.02
N PHE A 292 19.52 -3.44 3.45
CA PHE A 292 18.68 -4.38 4.20
C PHE A 292 19.45 -5.07 5.33
N ALA A 293 20.73 -5.38 5.12
CA ALA A 293 21.59 -5.95 6.16
C ALA A 293 21.66 -5.07 7.42
N GLU A 294 21.69 -3.74 7.27
CA GLU A 294 21.66 -2.81 8.41
C GLU A 294 20.34 -2.91 9.21
N VAL A 295 19.20 -3.12 8.52
CA VAL A 295 17.93 -3.38 9.22
C VAL A 295 17.98 -4.67 10.01
N LEU A 296 18.47 -5.75 9.38
CA LEU A 296 18.52 -7.09 9.99
C LEU A 296 19.50 -7.15 11.17
N LYS A 297 20.65 -6.47 11.08
CA LYS A 297 21.63 -6.34 12.16
C LYS A 297 21.12 -5.57 13.38
N SER A 298 20.16 -4.67 13.18
CA SER A 298 19.63 -3.84 14.28
C SER A 298 19.02 -4.67 15.40
N GLY A 299 18.54 -5.90 15.11
CA GLY A 299 17.86 -6.77 16.06
C GLY A 299 16.55 -6.21 16.63
N LYS A 300 16.09 -5.07 16.09
CA LYS A 300 14.89 -4.36 16.57
C LYS A 300 13.58 -5.06 16.22
N TYR A 301 13.57 -5.83 15.16
CA TYR A 301 12.39 -6.49 14.61
C TYR A 301 12.56 -8.00 14.63
N GLN A 302 11.45 -8.73 14.81
CA GLN A 302 11.42 -10.18 14.81
C GLN A 302 10.23 -10.67 13.99
N LEU A 303 10.37 -11.84 13.34
CA LEU A 303 9.23 -12.48 12.66
C LEU A 303 8.27 -12.99 13.73
N GLU A 304 6.98 -12.68 13.57
CA GLU A 304 5.96 -13.24 14.44
C GLU A 304 5.91 -14.77 14.27
N PRO A 305 5.77 -15.52 15.37
CA PRO A 305 5.55 -16.95 15.30
C PRO A 305 4.23 -17.28 14.59
N TRP A 306 4.10 -18.53 14.14
CA TRP A 306 2.91 -18.93 13.38
C TRP A 306 1.61 -18.73 14.16
N GLU A 307 1.63 -19.00 15.46
CA GLU A 307 0.47 -18.88 16.35
C GLU A 307 -0.04 -17.44 16.40
N ASP A 308 0.86 -16.47 16.47
CA ASP A 308 0.57 -15.06 16.66
C ASP A 308 0.60 -14.24 15.35
N TYR A 309 0.72 -14.93 14.20
CA TYR A 309 0.92 -14.26 12.92
C TYR A 309 -0.22 -13.28 12.54
N ASP A 310 -1.42 -13.46 13.09
CA ASP A 310 -2.56 -12.57 12.88
C ASP A 310 -2.35 -11.18 13.53
N GLU A 311 -1.45 -11.06 14.51
CA GLU A 311 -1.07 -9.77 15.12
C GLU A 311 -0.43 -8.80 14.12
N VAL A 312 0.17 -9.33 13.06
CA VAL A 312 0.72 -8.52 11.97
C VAL A 312 -0.38 -7.73 11.25
N PHE A 313 -1.60 -8.26 11.15
CA PHE A 313 -2.62 -7.72 10.25
C PHE A 313 -3.77 -7.01 10.97
N TRP A 314 -4.27 -7.56 12.08
CA TRP A 314 -5.48 -7.04 12.70
C TRP A 314 -5.55 -7.21 14.22
N LYS A 315 -4.78 -8.12 14.80
CA LYS A 315 -4.80 -8.35 16.24
C LYS A 315 -4.00 -7.25 16.93
N SER A 316 -4.70 -6.42 17.69
CA SER A 316 -4.10 -5.34 18.46
C SER A 316 -4.65 -5.38 19.87
N PRO A 317 -3.82 -5.18 20.90
CA PRO A 317 -4.26 -5.21 22.29
C PRO A 317 -5.22 -4.07 22.66
N THR A 318 -5.23 -3.00 21.88
CA THR A 318 -6.16 -1.87 22.03
C THR A 318 -6.51 -1.26 20.68
N PRO A 319 -7.68 -0.59 20.53
CA PRO A 319 -8.08 0.06 19.28
C PRO A 319 -7.11 1.13 18.77
N SER A 320 -6.32 1.73 19.66
CA SER A 320 -5.33 2.75 19.35
C SER A 320 -3.94 2.19 19.08
N ALA A 321 -3.69 0.90 19.38
CA ALA A 321 -2.40 0.29 19.16
C ALA A 321 -2.18 -0.02 17.67
N TRP A 322 -0.93 0.06 17.25
CA TRP A 322 -0.52 -0.29 15.91
C TRP A 322 -0.49 -1.82 15.76
N PRO A 323 -1.17 -2.40 14.75
CA PRO A 323 -0.93 -3.79 14.38
C PRO A 323 0.50 -3.96 13.83
N GLY A 324 0.86 -5.17 13.46
CA GLY A 324 2.17 -5.48 12.91
C GLY A 324 3.09 -6.19 13.89
N GLY A 325 2.68 -6.29 15.16
CA GLY A 325 3.44 -7.02 16.18
C GLY A 325 4.91 -6.58 16.24
N THR A 326 5.80 -7.54 16.29
CA THR A 326 7.26 -7.36 16.25
C THR A 326 7.80 -7.20 14.81
N GLU A 327 6.99 -7.45 13.78
CA GLU A 327 7.36 -7.23 12.38
C GLU A 327 7.12 -5.78 11.90
N PHE A 328 6.45 -4.94 12.70
CA PHE A 328 6.09 -3.59 12.31
C PHE A 328 7.30 -2.70 12.07
N ILE A 329 7.41 -2.13 10.88
CA ILE A 329 8.45 -1.15 10.52
C ILE A 329 7.84 0.22 10.24
N PHE A 330 6.89 0.33 9.30
CA PHE A 330 6.29 1.61 8.94
C PHE A 330 4.89 1.45 8.34
N ALA A 331 3.98 2.36 8.73
CA ALA A 331 2.62 2.45 8.19
C ALA A 331 2.16 3.89 8.04
N ALA A 332 1.11 4.10 7.26
CA ALA A 332 0.40 5.37 7.20
C ALA A 332 -0.24 5.69 8.56
N THR A 333 -0.21 6.96 8.93
CA THR A 333 -0.98 7.46 10.08
C THR A 333 -2.46 7.61 9.69
N GLY A 334 -3.35 7.47 10.64
CA GLY A 334 -4.79 7.69 10.40
C GLY A 334 -5.58 6.42 10.10
N GLY A 335 -6.88 6.59 10.04
CA GLY A 335 -7.92 5.58 9.94
C GLY A 335 -8.89 5.70 11.09
N ASN A 336 -10.19 5.64 10.80
CA ASN A 336 -11.23 5.58 11.82
C ASN A 336 -11.80 4.16 11.93
N SER A 337 -12.44 3.84 13.04
CA SER A 337 -13.01 2.51 13.31
C SER A 337 -13.99 2.06 12.22
N SER A 338 -14.79 2.95 11.68
CA SER A 338 -15.79 2.62 10.65
C SER A 338 -15.14 2.25 9.31
N THR A 339 -14.05 2.92 8.93
CA THR A 339 -13.30 2.63 7.71
C THR A 339 -12.53 1.31 7.84
N ASN A 340 -11.93 1.06 9.00
CA ASN A 340 -11.26 -0.20 9.30
C ASN A 340 -12.20 -1.39 9.22
N ARG A 341 -13.42 -1.29 9.78
CA ARG A 341 -14.44 -2.37 9.68
C ARG A 341 -14.75 -2.74 8.24
N ARG A 342 -14.93 -1.77 7.37
CA ARG A 342 -15.22 -2.00 5.96
C ARG A 342 -14.03 -2.64 5.24
N PHE A 343 -12.81 -2.21 5.53
CA PHE A 343 -11.60 -2.82 4.99
C PHE A 343 -11.49 -4.30 5.40
N MET A 344 -11.65 -4.60 6.68
CA MET A 344 -11.63 -5.97 7.19
C MET A 344 -12.71 -6.83 6.54
N ALA A 345 -13.91 -6.31 6.38
CA ALA A 345 -15.04 -7.03 5.79
C ALA A 345 -14.98 -7.15 4.25
N ALA A 346 -14.14 -6.38 3.57
CA ALA A 346 -14.08 -6.36 2.11
C ALA A 346 -13.70 -7.72 1.48
N GLY A 347 -12.94 -8.55 2.20
CA GLY A 347 -12.55 -9.89 1.75
C GLY A 347 -13.62 -10.96 1.97
N VAL A 348 -14.68 -10.66 2.71
CA VAL A 348 -15.70 -11.62 3.14
C VAL A 348 -17.07 -11.24 2.56
N SER A 349 -17.82 -12.21 2.06
CA SER A 349 -19.14 -11.96 1.48
C SER A 349 -20.11 -11.37 2.49
N ARG A 350 -20.90 -10.37 2.08
CA ARG A 350 -21.88 -9.67 2.91
C ARG A 350 -22.85 -10.59 3.64
N ASN A 351 -23.28 -11.66 3.00
CA ASN A 351 -24.20 -12.63 3.61
C ASN A 351 -23.54 -13.54 4.65
N ALA A 352 -22.21 -13.61 4.64
CA ALA A 352 -21.43 -14.34 5.63
C ALA A 352 -21.12 -13.46 6.84
N TYR A 353 -20.99 -12.19 6.61
CA TYR A 353 -20.77 -11.15 7.60
C TYR A 353 -21.87 -10.08 7.46
N HIS A 354 -22.23 -9.39 8.54
CA HIS A 354 -23.28 -8.36 8.52
C HIS A 354 -23.17 -7.39 7.34
N ASN A 355 -24.24 -6.73 7.06
CA ASN A 355 -24.52 -5.70 6.07
C ASN A 355 -23.42 -4.61 5.84
N GLU A 356 -22.27 -4.72 6.50
CA GLU A 356 -21.16 -3.76 6.42
C GLU A 356 -20.30 -3.92 5.15
N ALA A 357 -20.20 -5.12 4.58
CA ALA A 357 -19.47 -5.31 3.33
C ALA A 357 -20.23 -4.67 2.18
N SER A 358 -19.77 -3.52 1.71
CA SER A 358 -20.38 -2.83 0.60
C SER A 358 -20.04 -3.43 -0.76
N GLU A 359 -18.90 -4.08 -0.86
CA GLU A 359 -18.40 -4.76 -2.06
C GLU A 359 -17.40 -5.83 -1.65
N ASN A 360 -17.34 -6.95 -2.39
CA ASN A 360 -16.42 -8.04 -2.10
C ASN A 360 -15.21 -8.01 -3.02
N ILE A 361 -14.03 -8.14 -2.43
CA ILE A 361 -12.77 -8.43 -3.13
C ILE A 361 -12.54 -9.94 -3.03
N SER A 362 -12.70 -10.65 -4.14
CA SER A 362 -12.49 -12.08 -4.17
C SER A 362 -11.09 -12.42 -4.64
N PRO A 363 -10.34 -13.27 -3.93
CA PRO A 363 -9.09 -13.84 -4.43
C PRO A 363 -9.33 -14.54 -5.76
N THR A 364 -8.49 -14.34 -6.76
CA THR A 364 -8.62 -15.04 -8.05
C THR A 364 -8.09 -16.45 -7.95
N HIS A 365 -8.70 -17.38 -8.68
CA HIS A 365 -8.25 -18.77 -8.67
C HIS A 365 -6.87 -18.95 -9.28
N ASN A 366 -6.56 -18.27 -10.40
CA ASN A 366 -5.21 -18.32 -11.00
C ASN A 366 -4.13 -17.88 -10.02
N TYR A 367 -4.36 -16.78 -9.26
CA TYR A 367 -3.39 -16.34 -8.25
C TYR A 367 -3.16 -17.40 -7.18
N ILE A 368 -4.24 -17.98 -6.63
CA ILE A 368 -4.16 -19.04 -5.63
C ILE A 368 -3.49 -20.29 -6.23
N HIS A 369 -3.86 -20.69 -7.42
CA HIS A 369 -3.33 -21.88 -8.08
C HIS A 369 -1.82 -21.77 -8.30
N TYR A 370 -1.35 -20.67 -8.86
CA TYR A 370 0.06 -20.50 -9.21
C TYR A 370 0.98 -20.20 -8.03
N ASN A 371 0.46 -19.63 -6.94
CA ASN A 371 1.32 -19.18 -5.85
C ASN A 371 1.21 -20.05 -4.59
N PHE A 372 -0.01 -20.37 -4.12
CA PHE A 372 -0.16 -21.24 -2.96
C PHE A 372 0.05 -22.70 -3.36
N GLY A 373 1.21 -23.24 -2.98
CA GLY A 373 1.60 -24.60 -3.33
C GLY A 373 0.93 -25.69 -2.48
N MET A 374 1.62 -26.82 -2.39
CA MET A 374 1.22 -27.98 -1.62
C MET A 374 1.94 -28.02 -0.26
N ALA A 375 1.46 -28.85 0.65
CA ALA A 375 2.08 -29.03 1.98
C ALA A 375 3.52 -29.56 1.92
N ASN A 376 3.90 -30.22 0.81
CA ASN A 376 5.29 -30.62 0.57
C ASN A 376 6.18 -29.49 0.05
N GLY A 377 5.67 -28.25 0.02
CA GLY A 377 6.40 -27.05 -0.36
C GLY A 377 6.54 -26.80 -1.86
N LEU A 378 6.10 -27.72 -2.72
CA LEU A 378 6.17 -27.57 -4.19
C LEU A 378 4.99 -26.77 -4.73
N SER A 379 5.19 -26.09 -5.86
CA SER A 379 4.08 -25.42 -6.56
C SER A 379 3.09 -26.45 -7.09
N THR A 380 1.83 -26.08 -7.30
CA THR A 380 0.80 -26.97 -7.90
C THR A 380 1.18 -27.47 -9.27
N GLU A 381 1.99 -26.72 -10.02
CA GLU A 381 2.44 -27.08 -11.38
C GLU A 381 3.67 -28.02 -11.38
N HIS A 382 4.32 -28.20 -10.22
CA HIS A 382 5.49 -29.07 -10.16
C HIS A 382 5.10 -30.53 -10.32
N PRO A 383 5.78 -31.34 -11.17
CA PRO A 383 5.42 -32.73 -11.44
C PRO A 383 5.28 -33.60 -10.18
N ASN A 384 6.11 -33.33 -9.16
CA ASN A 384 6.13 -34.07 -7.90
C ASN A 384 5.28 -33.43 -6.80
N SER A 385 4.45 -32.45 -7.13
CA SER A 385 3.64 -31.72 -6.14
C SER A 385 2.56 -32.59 -5.50
N GLY A 386 2.05 -33.57 -6.23
CA GLY A 386 0.89 -34.36 -5.81
C GLY A 386 -0.43 -33.59 -5.91
N TYR A 387 -0.47 -32.45 -6.58
CA TYR A 387 -1.70 -31.70 -6.79
C TYR A 387 -2.73 -32.53 -7.59
N ASN A 388 -3.95 -32.61 -7.06
CA ASN A 388 -5.05 -33.27 -7.72
C ASN A 388 -6.17 -32.24 -8.02
N PRO A 389 -6.46 -31.93 -9.29
CA PRO A 389 -7.50 -30.97 -9.65
C PRO A 389 -8.90 -31.37 -9.18
N ASN A 390 -9.19 -32.67 -8.98
CA ASN A 390 -10.46 -33.14 -8.40
C ASN A 390 -10.52 -33.02 -6.87
N LYS A 391 -9.44 -32.58 -6.24
CA LYS A 391 -9.27 -32.37 -4.81
C LYS A 391 -8.53 -31.07 -4.54
N ALA A 392 -8.95 -30.01 -5.21
CA ALA A 392 -8.24 -28.75 -5.31
C ALA A 392 -7.92 -28.07 -3.97
N PHE A 393 -8.65 -28.42 -2.91
CA PHE A 393 -8.47 -27.86 -1.57
C PHE A 393 -7.67 -28.77 -0.62
N GLU A 394 -7.29 -29.98 -1.05
CA GLU A 394 -6.59 -30.92 -0.17
C GLU A 394 -5.07 -30.76 -0.22
N ASN A 395 -4.40 -31.02 0.91
CA ASN A 395 -2.94 -31.06 1.06
C ASN A 395 -2.21 -29.80 0.56
N ARG A 396 -2.82 -28.63 0.73
CA ARG A 396 -2.25 -27.35 0.33
C ARG A 396 -1.31 -26.79 1.41
N ASP A 397 -0.51 -25.82 1.02
CA ASP A 397 0.29 -24.98 1.92
C ASP A 397 -0.58 -24.48 3.09
N PRO A 398 -0.13 -24.56 4.35
CA PRO A 398 -0.91 -24.09 5.50
C PRO A 398 -1.38 -22.64 5.40
N ARG A 399 -0.63 -21.77 4.73
CA ARG A 399 -1.01 -20.38 4.48
C ARG A 399 -2.22 -20.24 3.57
N PHE A 400 -2.46 -21.20 2.67
CA PHE A 400 -3.69 -21.28 1.88
C PHE A 400 -4.92 -21.35 2.78
N TYR A 401 -4.92 -22.23 3.77
CA TYR A 401 -6.04 -22.37 4.70
C TYR A 401 -6.13 -21.20 5.69
N ARG A 402 -5.00 -20.61 6.06
CA ARG A 402 -4.99 -19.50 7.01
C ARG A 402 -5.63 -18.24 6.42
N TRP A 403 -5.36 -17.95 5.16
CA TRP A 403 -5.78 -16.68 4.53
C TRP A 403 -6.98 -16.78 3.60
N HIS A 404 -7.58 -17.95 3.49
CA HIS A 404 -8.81 -18.13 2.71
C HIS A 404 -9.88 -18.82 3.54
N ILE A 405 -11.11 -18.43 3.27
CA ILE A 405 -12.30 -19.15 3.71
C ILE A 405 -12.77 -19.98 2.51
N LEU A 406 -12.85 -21.27 2.72
CA LEU A 406 -13.28 -22.24 1.72
C LEU A 406 -14.73 -22.66 1.95
N ASP A 407 -15.34 -23.26 0.93
CA ASP A 407 -16.69 -23.80 1.04
C ASP A 407 -16.80 -24.78 2.21
N GLY A 408 -17.88 -24.67 2.98
CA GLY A 408 -18.15 -25.50 4.15
C GLY A 408 -17.42 -25.07 5.44
N GLU A 409 -16.56 -24.04 5.41
CA GLU A 409 -15.91 -23.55 6.62
C GLU A 409 -16.75 -22.52 7.37
N ILE A 410 -16.56 -22.45 8.68
CA ILE A 410 -17.25 -21.46 9.52
C ILE A 410 -16.63 -20.08 9.25
N VAL A 411 -17.47 -19.12 8.88
CA VAL A 411 -17.08 -17.72 8.66
C VAL A 411 -17.23 -16.93 9.94
N ASP A 412 -18.29 -17.22 10.69
CA ASP A 412 -18.70 -16.50 11.89
C ASP A 412 -19.27 -17.53 12.87
N PRO A 413 -18.64 -17.73 14.04
CA PRO A 413 -19.13 -18.69 15.04
C PRO A 413 -20.47 -18.31 15.68
N GLY A 414 -20.98 -17.08 15.44
CA GLY A 414 -22.33 -16.63 15.80
C GLY A 414 -22.70 -16.67 17.29
N GLU A 415 -23.56 -15.75 17.73
CA GLU A 415 -24.27 -15.88 18.99
C GLU A 415 -25.49 -16.81 18.87
N SER A 416 -25.94 -17.34 20.01
CA SER A 416 -27.10 -18.21 20.16
C SER A 416 -28.35 -17.69 19.43
N GLY A 417 -28.74 -18.34 18.37
CA GLY A 417 -29.90 -18.05 17.54
C GLY A 417 -30.00 -18.96 16.32
N ALA A 418 -30.97 -18.79 15.46
CA ALA A 418 -31.29 -19.69 14.36
C ALA A 418 -30.19 -19.91 13.28
N ASP A 419 -29.10 -19.12 13.30
CA ASP A 419 -27.94 -19.23 12.41
C ASP A 419 -26.62 -19.29 13.21
N VAL A 420 -26.54 -20.23 14.15
CA VAL A 420 -25.44 -20.34 15.13
C VAL A 420 -24.06 -20.53 14.51
N ASN A 421 -23.95 -21.04 13.31
CA ASN A 421 -22.67 -21.18 12.59
C ASN A 421 -22.88 -20.81 11.13
N LYS A 422 -22.48 -19.60 10.75
CA LYS A 422 -22.52 -19.19 9.36
C LYS A 422 -21.42 -19.90 8.57
N THR A 423 -21.82 -20.98 7.92
CA THR A 423 -20.94 -21.76 7.05
C THR A 423 -20.86 -21.15 5.67
N ALA A 424 -19.66 -21.00 5.12
CA ALA A 424 -19.45 -20.56 3.75
C ALA A 424 -20.13 -21.49 2.74
N LYS A 425 -20.85 -20.92 1.79
CA LYS A 425 -21.56 -21.63 0.72
C LYS A 425 -21.15 -21.01 -0.60
N LEU A 426 -20.07 -21.54 -1.18
CA LEU A 426 -19.35 -20.95 -2.30
C LEU A 426 -19.46 -21.74 -3.61
N TRP A 427 -20.27 -22.82 -3.62
CA TRP A 427 -20.44 -23.64 -4.82
C TRP A 427 -21.16 -22.90 -5.94
N TYR A 428 -20.90 -23.34 -7.15
CA TYR A 428 -21.57 -22.87 -8.35
C TYR A 428 -21.70 -24.01 -9.34
N GLU A 429 -22.96 -24.37 -9.65
CA GLU A 429 -23.28 -25.45 -10.54
C GLU A 429 -24.23 -24.94 -11.65
N GLY A 430 -23.63 -24.61 -12.78
CA GLY A 430 -24.35 -24.03 -13.90
C GLY A 430 -24.93 -22.62 -13.61
N VAL A 431 -25.85 -22.17 -14.46
CA VAL A 431 -26.44 -20.81 -14.36
C VAL A 431 -27.49 -20.64 -13.27
N THR A 432 -28.02 -21.71 -12.73
CA THR A 432 -29.19 -21.70 -11.82
C THR A 432 -28.85 -22.05 -10.38
N SER A 433 -27.83 -22.84 -10.14
CA SER A 433 -27.39 -23.27 -8.80
C SER A 433 -26.18 -22.49 -8.35
N LYS A 434 -26.25 -21.90 -7.17
CA LYS A 434 -25.14 -21.19 -6.52
C LYS A 434 -25.25 -21.28 -5.01
N GLY A 435 -24.12 -21.24 -4.34
CA GLY A 435 -24.07 -21.06 -2.90
C GLY A 435 -24.58 -19.69 -2.46
N LYS A 436 -25.03 -19.58 -1.21
CA LYS A 436 -25.55 -18.33 -0.63
C LYS A 436 -24.54 -17.15 -0.67
N HIS A 437 -23.24 -17.46 -0.67
CA HIS A 437 -22.15 -16.50 -0.64
C HIS A 437 -21.43 -16.36 -1.99
N ARG A 438 -21.98 -16.97 -3.04
CA ARG A 438 -21.43 -16.96 -4.39
C ARG A 438 -22.21 -16.03 -5.31
N ALA A 439 -21.49 -15.14 -6.01
CA ALA A 439 -22.04 -14.23 -7.01
C ALA A 439 -22.42 -14.95 -8.31
N ARG A 440 -23.45 -14.46 -8.97
CA ARG A 440 -23.78 -14.82 -10.37
C ARG A 440 -22.94 -13.99 -11.31
N PRO A 441 -22.35 -14.58 -12.35
CA PRO A 441 -21.64 -13.80 -13.36
C PRO A 441 -22.51 -12.70 -13.95
N GLY A 442 -21.95 -11.48 -14.07
CA GLY A 442 -22.62 -10.34 -14.70
C GLY A 442 -23.81 -9.75 -13.94
N ASN A 443 -24.03 -10.12 -12.67
CA ASN A 443 -25.13 -9.60 -11.88
C ASN A 443 -24.64 -8.61 -10.80
N ASP A 444 -24.80 -7.32 -11.04
CA ASP A 444 -24.43 -6.26 -10.10
C ASP A 444 -25.14 -6.35 -8.73
N ALA A 445 -26.31 -7.01 -8.66
CA ALA A 445 -27.00 -7.24 -7.40
C ALA A 445 -26.20 -8.16 -6.45
N ASP A 446 -25.29 -8.96 -7.00
CA ASP A 446 -24.46 -9.91 -6.26
C ASP A 446 -23.06 -9.33 -5.90
N LYS A 447 -22.82 -8.04 -6.09
CA LYS A 447 -21.52 -7.35 -5.89
C LYS A 447 -20.87 -7.58 -4.53
N ASN A 448 -21.66 -7.95 -3.53
CA ASN A 448 -21.21 -8.19 -2.16
C ASN A 448 -20.94 -9.69 -1.88
N LEU A 449 -20.96 -10.52 -2.91
CA LEU A 449 -20.72 -11.95 -2.83
C LEU A 449 -19.40 -12.31 -3.51
N SER A 450 -18.83 -13.47 -3.16
CA SER A 450 -17.62 -13.96 -3.81
C SER A 450 -17.85 -14.22 -5.30
N THR A 451 -17.00 -13.63 -6.14
CA THR A 451 -17.03 -13.85 -7.58
C THR A 451 -16.20 -15.06 -8.03
N THR A 452 -15.33 -15.58 -7.16
CA THR A 452 -14.30 -16.55 -7.56
C THR A 452 -14.39 -17.91 -6.92
N GLY A 453 -15.25 -18.09 -5.89
CA GLY A 453 -15.32 -19.32 -5.11
C GLY A 453 -14.44 -19.35 -3.87
N TYR A 454 -13.83 -18.21 -3.55
CA TYR A 454 -13.00 -18.00 -2.37
C TYR A 454 -13.43 -16.72 -1.65
N MET A 455 -13.14 -16.65 -0.35
CA MET A 455 -13.10 -15.40 0.41
C MET A 455 -11.73 -15.26 1.05
N GLN A 456 -11.21 -14.04 1.19
CA GLN A 456 -9.94 -13.80 1.87
C GLN A 456 -10.17 -13.36 3.31
N THR A 457 -9.31 -13.80 4.21
CA THR A 457 -9.44 -13.54 5.64
C THR A 457 -8.16 -12.98 6.28
N LYS A 458 -7.19 -12.56 5.48
CA LYS A 458 -5.89 -12.10 6.01
C LYS A 458 -6.01 -10.90 6.95
N PHE A 459 -6.98 -10.02 6.69
CA PHE A 459 -7.25 -8.84 7.50
C PHE A 459 -8.54 -8.96 8.32
N TYR A 460 -9.08 -10.17 8.46
CA TYR A 460 -10.35 -10.43 9.10
C TYR A 460 -10.19 -11.42 10.26
N PRO A 461 -10.59 -11.06 11.49
CA PRO A 461 -10.46 -11.91 12.67
C PRO A 461 -11.47 -13.08 12.65
N ARG A 462 -11.10 -14.17 12.03
CA ARG A 462 -11.97 -15.29 11.69
C ARG A 462 -12.59 -16.04 12.87
N ASN A 463 -11.89 -16.18 14.00
CA ASN A 463 -12.31 -17.02 15.11
C ASN A 463 -12.45 -16.29 16.44
N ASP A 464 -12.09 -15.01 16.50
CA ASP A 464 -12.05 -14.23 17.74
C ASP A 464 -13.28 -13.34 17.92
N ILE A 465 -14.28 -13.49 17.06
CA ILE A 465 -15.44 -12.62 17.07
C ILE A 465 -16.56 -13.31 17.86
N GLY A 466 -16.76 -12.86 19.07
CA GLY A 466 -18.04 -12.98 19.76
C GLY A 466 -19.05 -12.04 19.09
N TYR A 467 -19.93 -12.55 18.26
CA TYR A 467 -20.82 -11.77 17.43
C TYR A 467 -22.05 -11.27 18.19
N ASN A 468 -22.29 -9.93 18.21
CA ASN A 468 -23.57 -9.37 18.60
C ASN A 468 -24.21 -8.60 17.44
N SER A 469 -25.29 -9.14 16.90
CA SER A 469 -25.93 -8.72 15.66
C SER A 469 -26.53 -7.33 15.65
N LEU A 470 -26.74 -6.72 16.79
CA LEU A 470 -27.59 -5.53 16.90
C LEU A 470 -26.83 -4.24 17.16
N THR A 471 -25.61 -4.30 17.66
CA THR A 471 -24.88 -3.10 18.10
C THR A 471 -23.50 -2.92 17.51
N ASN A 472 -22.99 -3.91 16.78
CA ASN A 472 -21.74 -3.83 16.01
C ASN A 472 -20.46 -3.37 16.77
N PRO A 473 -20.23 -3.76 18.01
CA PRO A 473 -19.04 -3.34 18.74
C PRO A 473 -17.80 -4.20 18.45
N ILE A 474 -17.93 -5.29 17.73
CA ILE A 474 -16.90 -6.34 17.72
C ILE A 474 -15.69 -5.96 16.91
N LEU A 475 -15.87 -5.35 15.74
CA LEU A 475 -14.76 -4.82 14.97
C LEU A 475 -14.27 -3.44 15.47
N ASP A 476 -15.00 -2.80 16.38
CA ASP A 476 -14.58 -1.53 16.98
C ASP A 476 -13.34 -1.70 17.89
N GLY A 477 -13.05 -2.92 18.34
CA GLY A 477 -11.84 -3.28 19.08
C GLY A 477 -10.63 -3.65 18.21
N PHE A 478 -10.81 -3.83 16.91
CA PHE A 478 -9.74 -4.24 16.01
C PHE A 478 -9.32 -3.11 15.08
N THR A 479 -8.03 -3.05 14.81
CA THR A 479 -7.44 -2.12 13.84
C THR A 479 -6.67 -2.92 12.81
N ALA A 480 -7.26 -3.13 11.63
CA ALA A 480 -6.52 -3.69 10.52
C ALA A 480 -5.74 -2.59 9.80
N LYS A 481 -4.48 -2.85 9.51
CA LYS A 481 -3.63 -1.94 8.74
C LYS A 481 -2.83 -2.71 7.72
N ARG A 482 -2.68 -2.09 6.55
CA ARG A 482 -1.72 -2.50 5.55
C ARG A 482 -0.43 -1.74 5.79
N LEU A 483 0.61 -2.47 6.12
CA LEU A 483 1.91 -1.86 6.40
C LEU A 483 2.61 -1.45 5.10
N HIS A 484 3.23 -0.29 5.08
CA HIS A 484 4.11 0.13 3.99
C HIS A 484 5.42 -0.64 3.98
N MET A 485 5.84 -1.10 5.17
CA MET A 485 7.03 -1.91 5.37
C MET A 485 6.88 -2.77 6.62
N ARG A 486 7.17 -4.05 6.53
CA ARG A 486 7.31 -4.98 7.63
C ARG A 486 8.53 -5.90 7.44
N LEU A 487 8.96 -6.56 8.49
CA LEU A 487 10.20 -7.35 8.46
C LEU A 487 10.18 -8.45 7.39
N THR A 488 9.05 -9.10 7.17
CA THR A 488 8.90 -10.09 6.09
C THR A 488 9.22 -9.48 4.72
N ASP A 489 8.77 -8.24 4.43
CA ASP A 489 9.07 -7.56 3.16
C ASP A 489 10.57 -7.30 3.03
N VAL A 490 11.24 -6.91 4.13
CA VAL A 490 12.70 -6.71 4.16
C VAL A 490 13.45 -8.01 3.83
N TYR A 491 13.11 -9.13 4.47
CA TYR A 491 13.75 -10.41 4.17
C TYR A 491 13.55 -10.87 2.73
N LEU A 492 12.34 -10.73 2.21
CA LEU A 492 12.01 -11.14 0.82
C LEU A 492 12.73 -10.26 -0.22
N MET A 493 12.82 -8.95 0.03
CA MET A 493 13.57 -8.05 -0.85
C MET A 493 15.08 -8.27 -0.74
N TYR A 494 15.60 -8.51 0.46
CA TYR A 494 16.99 -8.92 0.69
C TYR A 494 17.32 -10.19 -0.09
N ALA A 495 16.48 -11.23 0.03
CA ALA A 495 16.68 -12.50 -0.66
C ALA A 495 16.68 -12.33 -2.18
N GLU A 496 15.76 -11.51 -2.72
CA GLU A 496 15.68 -11.24 -4.16
C GLU A 496 16.91 -10.50 -4.67
N ALA A 497 17.33 -9.43 -3.99
CA ALA A 497 18.51 -8.66 -4.36
C ALA A 497 19.79 -9.52 -4.27
N LEU A 498 19.95 -10.28 -3.20
CA LEU A 498 21.10 -11.15 -3.00
C LEU A 498 21.18 -12.25 -4.04
N HIS A 499 20.05 -12.91 -4.35
CA HIS A 499 20.02 -13.93 -5.39
C HIS A 499 20.37 -13.35 -6.77
N ALA A 500 19.81 -12.19 -7.10
CA ALA A 500 20.06 -11.52 -8.37
C ALA A 500 21.55 -11.14 -8.56
N SER A 501 22.29 -10.85 -7.47
CA SER A 501 23.70 -10.46 -7.56
C SER A 501 24.67 -11.61 -7.31
N LYS A 502 24.38 -12.55 -6.41
CA LYS A 502 25.34 -13.56 -5.94
C LYS A 502 24.84 -15.01 -6.00
N GLY A 503 23.55 -15.22 -6.32
CA GLY A 503 22.93 -16.55 -6.33
C GLY A 503 22.32 -16.95 -4.98
N ALA A 504 21.70 -18.14 -4.95
CA ALA A 504 20.89 -18.60 -3.84
C ALA A 504 21.66 -18.89 -2.56
N THR A 505 22.87 -19.42 -2.67
CA THR A 505 23.63 -20.06 -1.57
C THR A 505 24.83 -19.25 -1.07
N VAL A 506 25.06 -18.07 -1.64
CA VAL A 506 26.18 -17.20 -1.26
C VAL A 506 25.68 -16.12 -0.30
N ALA A 507 26.30 -16.03 0.89
CA ALA A 507 26.04 -14.92 1.81
C ALA A 507 26.90 -13.71 1.45
N PRO A 508 26.39 -12.48 1.60
CA PRO A 508 27.17 -11.26 1.40
C PRO A 508 28.14 -11.04 2.57
N ALA A 509 29.17 -10.22 2.38
CA ALA A 509 30.08 -9.85 3.44
C ALA A 509 29.40 -9.05 4.56
N SER A 510 28.35 -8.32 4.23
CA SER A 510 27.61 -7.46 5.16
C SER A 510 26.73 -8.23 6.15
N TYR A 511 26.26 -9.45 5.81
CA TYR A 511 25.38 -10.24 6.67
C TYR A 511 25.47 -11.73 6.35
N SER A 512 25.43 -12.61 7.36
CA SER A 512 25.70 -14.03 7.18
C SER A 512 24.54 -14.89 6.67
N LEU A 513 23.45 -14.28 6.15
CA LEU A 513 22.26 -14.98 5.67
C LEU A 513 22.31 -15.13 4.14
N THR A 514 22.11 -16.35 3.63
CA THR A 514 21.96 -16.60 2.19
C THR A 514 20.53 -16.31 1.72
N SER A 515 20.34 -16.15 0.42
CA SER A 515 18.99 -15.95 -0.15
C SER A 515 18.07 -17.13 0.13
N GLU A 516 18.58 -18.36 -0.04
CA GLU A 516 17.85 -19.59 0.29
C GLU A 516 17.44 -19.64 1.76
N ALA A 517 18.38 -19.36 2.68
CA ALA A 517 18.08 -19.37 4.10
C ALA A 517 17.03 -18.32 4.48
N ALA A 518 17.05 -17.15 3.84
CA ALA A 518 16.08 -16.09 4.10
C ALA A 518 14.64 -16.50 3.76
N ILE A 519 14.40 -17.11 2.59
CA ILE A 519 13.03 -17.57 2.24
C ILE A 519 12.61 -18.81 3.03
N ASN A 520 13.56 -19.66 3.45
CA ASN A 520 13.27 -20.81 4.30
C ASN A 520 12.78 -20.42 5.70
N LEU A 521 13.02 -19.19 6.18
CA LEU A 521 12.43 -18.68 7.43
C LEU A 521 10.89 -18.71 7.38
N PHE A 522 10.29 -18.28 6.26
CA PHE A 522 8.84 -18.26 6.11
C PHE A 522 8.26 -19.64 5.91
N ARG A 523 8.96 -20.48 5.15
CA ARG A 523 8.57 -21.87 4.91
C ARG A 523 8.54 -22.65 6.21
N ASN A 524 9.60 -22.53 7.01
CA ASN A 524 9.70 -23.17 8.33
C ASN A 524 8.62 -22.64 9.29
N ARG A 525 8.38 -21.32 9.30
CA ARG A 525 7.28 -20.73 10.07
C ARG A 525 5.93 -21.35 9.74
N ALA A 526 5.65 -21.58 8.46
CA ALA A 526 4.42 -22.19 7.98
C ALA A 526 4.39 -23.73 8.11
N GLY A 527 5.48 -24.35 8.55
CA GLY A 527 5.57 -25.81 8.69
C GLY A 527 5.69 -26.57 7.37
N ILE A 528 6.19 -25.92 6.31
CA ILE A 528 6.49 -26.58 5.02
C ILE A 528 7.99 -26.78 4.84
N PRO A 529 8.43 -27.79 4.04
CA PRO A 529 9.85 -28.08 3.80
C PRO A 529 10.59 -26.87 3.20
N ASN A 530 11.90 -26.85 3.40
CA ASN A 530 12.80 -25.94 2.69
C ASN A 530 12.65 -26.06 1.17
N VAL A 531 13.12 -25.06 0.45
CA VAL A 531 13.14 -25.09 -1.02
C VAL A 531 13.84 -26.35 -1.52
N ASP A 532 13.23 -27.00 -2.51
CA ASP A 532 13.80 -28.22 -3.09
C ASP A 532 15.19 -27.97 -3.67
N PRO A 533 16.19 -28.82 -3.37
CA PRO A 533 17.56 -28.63 -3.85
C PRO A 533 17.69 -28.51 -5.38
N SER A 534 16.81 -29.16 -6.14
CA SER A 534 16.80 -29.05 -7.61
C SER A 534 16.35 -27.67 -8.10
N ILE A 535 15.54 -26.97 -7.32
CA ILE A 535 15.14 -25.58 -7.56
C ILE A 535 16.30 -24.65 -7.17
N VAL A 536 16.94 -24.89 -6.01
CA VAL A 536 18.08 -24.08 -5.54
C VAL A 536 19.26 -24.13 -6.51
N ALA A 537 19.48 -25.27 -7.17
CA ALA A 537 20.57 -25.47 -8.14
C ALA A 537 20.36 -24.72 -9.48
N ASP A 538 19.17 -24.20 -9.76
CA ASP A 538 18.83 -23.49 -10.99
C ASP A 538 18.44 -22.05 -10.66
N ASN A 539 19.27 -21.09 -11.09
CA ASN A 539 19.08 -19.67 -10.74
C ASN A 539 17.71 -19.13 -11.16
N ASN A 540 17.20 -19.51 -12.33
CA ASN A 540 15.92 -19.00 -12.80
C ASN A 540 14.76 -19.63 -12.03
N LYS A 541 14.81 -20.94 -11.77
CA LYS A 541 13.79 -21.62 -10.97
C LYS A 541 13.77 -21.11 -9.54
N PHE A 542 14.94 -20.82 -8.97
CA PHE A 542 15.01 -20.26 -7.62
C PHE A 542 14.43 -18.84 -7.58
N MET A 543 14.72 -18.00 -8.58
CA MET A 543 14.09 -16.67 -8.67
C MET A 543 12.56 -16.78 -8.80
N ASP A 544 12.04 -17.72 -9.57
CA ASP A 544 10.60 -17.96 -9.70
C ASP A 544 9.99 -18.45 -8.38
N GLU A 545 10.70 -19.32 -7.66
CA GLU A 545 10.30 -19.78 -6.32
C GLU A 545 10.30 -18.63 -5.30
N LEU A 546 11.31 -17.77 -5.34
CA LEU A 546 11.38 -16.57 -4.49
C LEU A 546 10.21 -15.61 -4.78
N ARG A 547 9.89 -15.38 -6.04
CA ARG A 547 8.73 -14.58 -6.46
C ARG A 547 7.41 -15.22 -6.02
N ARG A 548 7.33 -16.55 -6.05
CA ARG A 548 6.18 -17.32 -5.56
C ARG A 548 6.05 -17.18 -4.03
N GLU A 549 7.15 -17.33 -3.29
CA GLU A 549 7.18 -17.14 -1.84
C GLU A 549 6.75 -15.73 -1.45
N ARG A 550 7.25 -14.71 -2.17
CA ARG A 550 6.84 -13.32 -2.00
C ARG A 550 5.34 -13.13 -2.28
N ALA A 551 4.81 -13.75 -3.32
CA ALA A 551 3.37 -13.70 -3.61
C ALA A 551 2.54 -14.32 -2.49
N VAL A 552 2.98 -15.42 -1.89
CA VAL A 552 2.27 -16.07 -0.78
C VAL A 552 2.32 -15.19 0.48
N GLU A 553 3.52 -14.82 0.93
CA GLU A 553 3.71 -14.07 2.19
C GLU A 553 3.06 -12.68 2.15
N LEU A 554 3.18 -11.97 1.04
CA LEU A 554 2.63 -10.62 0.87
C LEU A 554 1.29 -10.61 0.11
N SER A 555 0.61 -11.76 0.03
CA SER A 555 -0.71 -11.86 -0.61
C SER A 555 -1.67 -10.82 -0.04
N TYR A 556 -2.42 -10.16 -0.92
CA TYR A 556 -3.45 -9.18 -0.57
C TYR A 556 -2.95 -7.92 0.17
N GLU A 557 -1.63 -7.72 0.28
CA GLU A 557 -1.02 -6.53 0.90
C GLU A 557 -0.73 -5.41 -0.13
N GLY A 558 -1.15 -5.57 -1.40
CA GLY A 558 -1.06 -4.57 -2.46
C GLY A 558 0.32 -4.43 -3.13
N HIS A 559 1.22 -5.36 -2.91
CA HIS A 559 2.53 -5.37 -3.56
C HIS A 559 2.46 -5.86 -5.02
N ARG A 560 1.46 -6.67 -5.36
CA ARG A 560 1.37 -7.43 -6.61
C ARG A 560 1.45 -6.58 -7.87
N TRP A 561 0.78 -5.43 -7.90
CA TRP A 561 0.82 -4.51 -9.03
C TRP A 561 2.25 -4.10 -9.41
N VAL A 562 3.03 -3.68 -8.43
CA VAL A 562 4.41 -3.23 -8.63
C VAL A 562 5.30 -4.42 -8.98
N ASP A 563 5.15 -5.54 -8.28
CA ASP A 563 5.99 -6.73 -8.45
C ASP A 563 5.92 -7.30 -9.88
N ILE A 564 4.72 -7.56 -10.41
CA ILE A 564 4.59 -8.14 -11.77
C ILE A 564 5.04 -7.17 -12.87
N ARG A 565 5.05 -5.86 -12.62
CA ARG A 565 5.56 -4.86 -13.55
C ARG A 565 7.07 -4.73 -13.48
N ARG A 566 7.63 -4.55 -12.28
CA ARG A 566 9.09 -4.43 -12.14
C ARG A 566 9.84 -5.68 -12.60
N TRP A 567 9.24 -6.86 -12.49
CA TRP A 567 9.79 -8.11 -13.06
C TRP A 567 9.63 -8.22 -14.58
N GLY A 568 8.88 -7.33 -15.23
CA GLY A 568 8.66 -7.35 -16.66
C GLY A 568 7.68 -8.42 -17.14
N VAL A 569 6.80 -8.94 -16.27
CA VAL A 569 5.93 -10.10 -16.56
C VAL A 569 4.44 -9.78 -16.68
N ALA A 570 4.02 -8.55 -16.38
CA ALA A 570 2.60 -8.18 -16.29
C ALA A 570 1.80 -8.39 -17.60
N HIS A 571 2.45 -8.38 -18.75
CA HIS A 571 1.84 -8.59 -20.08
C HIS A 571 1.69 -10.08 -20.45
N LEU A 572 2.33 -11.00 -19.72
CA LEU A 572 2.23 -12.43 -19.98
C LEU A 572 0.82 -12.94 -19.59
N GLU A 573 0.32 -13.91 -20.34
CA GLU A 573 -1.02 -14.48 -20.16
C GLU A 573 -1.30 -14.91 -18.71
N LYS A 574 -0.35 -15.62 -18.09
CA LYS A 574 -0.41 -16.06 -16.69
C LYS A 574 -0.78 -14.94 -15.72
N TYR A 575 -0.32 -13.71 -15.93
CA TYR A 575 -0.55 -12.55 -15.06
C TYR A 575 -1.69 -11.64 -15.52
N ARG A 576 -2.20 -11.87 -16.74
CA ARG A 576 -3.35 -11.15 -17.29
C ARG A 576 -4.66 -11.85 -17.00
N GLN A 577 -4.65 -13.18 -16.98
CA GLN A 577 -5.83 -13.98 -16.77
C GLN A 577 -6.31 -13.85 -15.31
N LYS A 578 -7.60 -13.59 -15.11
CA LYS A 578 -8.29 -13.75 -13.83
C LYS A 578 -9.33 -14.85 -13.97
N THR A 579 -9.26 -15.84 -13.08
CA THR A 579 -10.15 -17.01 -13.11
C THR A 579 -10.91 -17.18 -11.82
N GLN A 580 -12.05 -17.84 -11.91
CA GLN A 580 -12.83 -18.39 -10.81
C GLN A 580 -12.68 -19.91 -10.75
N LEU A 581 -13.01 -20.51 -9.60
CA LEU A 581 -13.14 -21.94 -9.46
C LEU A 581 -14.61 -22.28 -9.23
N ASN A 582 -15.20 -22.99 -10.17
CA ASN A 582 -16.55 -23.52 -10.04
C ASN A 582 -16.52 -24.96 -9.54
N PHE A 583 -17.48 -25.32 -8.70
CA PHE A 583 -17.62 -26.67 -8.15
C PHE A 583 -19.05 -26.90 -7.66
N PRO A 584 -19.53 -28.15 -7.65
CA PRO A 584 -20.86 -28.49 -7.15
C PRO A 584 -20.94 -28.46 -5.61
N GLU A 585 -22.13 -28.43 -5.05
CA GLU A 585 -22.35 -28.44 -3.59
C GLU A 585 -21.67 -29.61 -2.89
N ASN A 586 -21.67 -30.80 -3.52
CA ASN A 586 -21.06 -32.01 -2.98
C ASN A 586 -19.61 -32.25 -3.43
N HIS A 587 -18.90 -31.21 -3.86
CA HIS A 587 -17.53 -31.26 -4.42
C HIS A 587 -16.52 -32.04 -3.56
N ARG A 588 -16.67 -32.01 -2.24
CA ARG A 588 -15.79 -32.78 -1.33
C ARG A 588 -15.88 -34.29 -1.53
N THR A 589 -16.98 -34.77 -2.08
CA THR A 589 -17.22 -36.21 -2.34
C THR A 589 -16.97 -36.54 -3.81
N VAL A 590 -17.45 -35.71 -4.72
CA VAL A 590 -17.43 -36.03 -6.16
C VAL A 590 -16.33 -35.33 -6.94
N GLY A 591 -15.69 -34.33 -6.35
CA GLY A 591 -14.77 -33.41 -7.08
C GLY A 591 -15.55 -32.45 -7.96
N GLY A 592 -15.16 -32.32 -9.22
CA GLY A 592 -15.86 -31.47 -10.19
C GLY A 592 -15.46 -30.01 -10.11
N TYR A 593 -14.22 -29.72 -9.71
CA TYR A 593 -13.65 -28.39 -9.73
C TYR A 593 -13.26 -27.99 -11.16
N VAL A 594 -13.79 -26.87 -11.64
CA VAL A 594 -13.59 -26.37 -12.99
C VAL A 594 -13.11 -24.92 -12.92
N PRO A 595 -11.84 -24.66 -13.25
CA PRO A 595 -11.36 -23.29 -13.47
C PRO A 595 -12.07 -22.67 -14.69
N GLU A 596 -12.52 -21.42 -14.56
CA GLU A 596 -13.18 -20.69 -15.62
C GLU A 596 -12.68 -19.25 -15.66
N GLU A 597 -12.42 -18.73 -16.86
CA GLU A 597 -11.99 -17.35 -17.04
C GLU A 597 -13.12 -16.37 -16.69
N ILE A 598 -12.80 -15.36 -15.88
CA ILE A 598 -13.66 -14.21 -15.62
C ILE A 598 -13.32 -13.09 -16.63
N ILE A 599 -12.04 -12.79 -16.76
CA ILE A 599 -11.55 -11.74 -17.65
C ILE A 599 -10.08 -11.98 -18.02
N MET A 600 -9.75 -11.66 -19.27
CA MET A 600 -8.37 -11.48 -19.75
C MET A 600 -8.04 -9.99 -19.72
N ARG A 601 -7.20 -9.57 -18.78
CA ARG A 601 -6.81 -8.17 -18.58
C ARG A 601 -6.08 -7.61 -19.78
N VAL A 602 -6.32 -6.36 -20.12
CA VAL A 602 -5.54 -5.63 -21.12
C VAL A 602 -4.25 -5.13 -20.46
N CYS A 603 -3.14 -5.72 -20.88
CA CYS A 603 -1.81 -5.27 -20.46
C CYS A 603 -0.80 -5.47 -21.58
N GLU A 604 -0.36 -4.39 -22.17
CA GLU A 604 0.61 -4.36 -23.26
C GLU A 604 1.87 -3.64 -22.81
N TYR A 605 3.04 -4.19 -23.16
CA TYR A 605 4.32 -3.51 -22.93
C TYR A 605 4.63 -2.59 -24.11
N PRO A 606 5.16 -1.37 -23.89
CA PRO A 606 5.44 -0.73 -22.59
C PRO A 606 4.26 0.04 -21.99
N LYS A 607 3.17 0.23 -22.73
CA LYS A 607 2.06 1.14 -22.42
C LYS A 607 1.51 0.96 -21.01
N HIS A 608 1.08 -0.26 -20.66
CA HIS A 608 0.36 -0.53 -19.40
C HIS A 608 1.29 -0.89 -18.23
N TYR A 609 2.58 -0.53 -18.33
CA TYR A 609 3.54 -0.70 -17.24
C TYR A 609 3.61 0.53 -16.32
N TRP A 610 3.25 1.70 -16.86
CA TRP A 610 3.22 2.95 -16.13
C TRP A 610 1.86 3.64 -16.29
N LEU A 611 1.44 4.37 -15.26
CA LEU A 611 0.31 5.28 -15.41
C LEU A 611 0.69 6.43 -16.35
N PRO A 612 -0.26 6.95 -17.15
CA PRO A 612 -0.01 8.14 -17.95
C PRO A 612 0.10 9.37 -17.05
N PHE A 613 0.87 10.36 -17.49
CA PHE A 613 0.76 11.71 -16.96
C PHE A 613 -0.47 12.41 -17.55
N GLU A 614 -1.05 13.36 -16.85
CA GLU A 614 -2.11 14.18 -17.43
C GLU A 614 -1.61 14.94 -18.66
N THR A 615 -2.47 15.08 -19.65
CA THR A 615 -2.14 15.75 -20.92
C THR A 615 -1.61 17.17 -20.68
N LYS A 616 -2.19 17.91 -19.72
CA LYS A 616 -1.72 19.25 -19.35
C LYS A 616 -0.25 19.27 -18.87
N GLN A 617 0.24 18.21 -18.25
CA GLN A 617 1.63 18.13 -17.74
C GLN A 617 2.62 17.85 -18.85
N THR A 618 2.23 17.10 -19.89
CA THR A 618 3.09 16.69 -21.00
C THR A 618 3.07 17.65 -22.18
N GLN A 619 2.08 18.55 -22.27
CA GLN A 619 1.95 19.56 -23.33
C GLN A 619 2.56 20.92 -22.99
N ILE A 620 2.93 21.17 -21.74
CA ILE A 620 3.44 22.47 -21.31
C ILE A 620 4.82 22.74 -21.93
N TYR A 621 5.68 21.71 -22.05
CA TYR A 621 6.99 21.86 -22.70
C TYR A 621 7.56 20.50 -23.17
N GLU A 622 8.46 20.54 -24.16
CA GLU A 622 9.05 19.34 -24.78
C GLU A 622 9.90 18.49 -23.83
N GLY A 623 10.43 19.07 -22.76
CA GLY A 623 11.30 18.39 -21.79
C GLY A 623 10.58 17.37 -20.87
N PHE A 624 9.24 17.26 -20.95
CA PHE A 624 8.48 16.33 -20.14
C PHE A 624 7.59 15.41 -21.02
N PRO A 625 8.18 14.48 -21.76
CA PRO A 625 7.42 13.58 -22.64
C PRO A 625 6.54 12.61 -21.83
N GLN A 626 5.43 12.19 -22.44
CA GLN A 626 4.53 11.16 -21.92
C GLN A 626 5.23 9.80 -21.73
N ASN A 627 4.66 8.92 -20.94
CA ASN A 627 5.06 7.52 -20.86
C ASN A 627 4.79 6.80 -22.20
N PRO A 628 5.66 5.85 -22.59
CA PRO A 628 5.55 5.19 -23.89
C PRO A 628 4.18 4.53 -24.11
N GLY A 629 3.60 4.78 -25.28
CA GLY A 629 2.32 4.21 -25.70
C GLY A 629 1.07 5.00 -25.27
N TRP A 630 1.26 6.09 -24.52
CA TRP A 630 0.18 6.99 -24.11
C TRP A 630 0.15 8.29 -24.90
#